data_c7eb3e1cc1bd4c5c3aab7e01b6e8faef
#
_entry.id   c7eb3e1cc1bd4c5c3aab7e01b6e8faef
#
_cell.length_a   1.000
_cell.length_b   1.000
_cell.length_c   1.000
_cell.angle_alpha   90.00
_cell.angle_beta   90.00
_cell.angle_gamma   90.00
#
_symmetry.space_group_name_H-M   'P 1'
#
loop_
_entity.id
_entity.type
_entity.pdbx_description
1 polymer ?
#
loop_
_entity_poly.entity_id
_entity_poly.type
_entity_poly.pdbx_seq_one_letter_code
_entity_poly.pdbx_strand_id
1 'polypeptide(L)'
;MESYAAESEYLNALAGRAALPEGFRCAVSEISFTPRERDGAQPLKMNLSLLLLDQETRDFGAVFTRNLFPGAPVLIGRERLGQPAIRGVLVNNRISNVCTPRGVDDARGLLDTLGGLTGARPDDFFCASTGIIGWELPLRDMQGALPGLVAGLSGSSILPMARAIMTTDAFPKVRSAAAGRGRIVGIAKGAGMIEPNMATLLCFLCTDVAVPRERLREDLAWCVERTLNRLSIDGDQSTSDTAILLSSGLKGPADAAVFRAALLEVLSGLAFDIVRNGEGIGHALRVRVERAHDETAALGIARAVANSPLVKTAMFGNDPNVGRIVSAIGDYLGNTGGRLDTGRALVRLGGEEIFAKGCFRLDAEKERRLSAYLRGRAFDTARVPWPQHDRTVDIDISLDGASAGVEILGSDLSYDYVRENADYRS
;
A
#
# COMPACT_ATOMS: atom_id res chain seq x y z
N MET A 1 8.31 -18.21 7.34
CA MET A 1 6.91 -17.91 7.71
C MET A 1 6.91 -16.91 8.84
N GLU A 2 6.28 -15.74 8.64
CA GLU A 2 6.14 -14.73 9.68
C GLU A 2 4.78 -14.91 10.37
N SER A 3 4.80 -15.30 11.63
CA SER A 3 3.60 -15.33 12.48
C SER A 3 4.00 -14.84 13.87
N TYR A 4 3.08 -14.16 14.53
CA TYR A 4 3.31 -13.59 15.85
C TYR A 4 2.20 -14.03 16.78
N ALA A 5 2.56 -14.51 17.96
CA ALA A 5 1.60 -14.97 18.95
C ALA A 5 1.00 -13.80 19.78
N ALA A 6 1.69 -12.64 19.79
CA ALA A 6 1.30 -11.47 20.53
C ALA A 6 1.76 -10.17 19.85
N GLU A 7 1.08 -9.06 20.15
CA GLU A 7 1.46 -7.73 19.68
C GLU A 7 2.89 -7.36 20.06
N SER A 8 3.33 -7.71 21.27
CA SER A 8 4.68 -7.42 21.74
C SER A 8 5.77 -8.06 20.87
N GLU A 9 5.57 -9.28 20.41
CA GLU A 9 6.49 -9.95 19.48
C GLU A 9 6.56 -9.20 18.14
N TYR A 10 5.42 -8.81 17.62
CA TYR A 10 5.36 -8.03 16.39
C TYR A 10 6.06 -6.68 16.53
N LEU A 11 5.78 -5.94 17.60
CA LEU A 11 6.41 -4.65 17.86
C LEU A 11 7.92 -4.75 18.05
N ASN A 12 8.41 -5.80 18.69
CA ASN A 12 9.85 -6.09 18.80
C ASN A 12 10.49 -6.36 17.44
N ALA A 13 9.80 -7.12 16.58
CA ALA A 13 10.26 -7.37 15.21
C ALA A 13 10.29 -6.08 14.39
N LEU A 14 9.28 -5.21 14.53
CA LEU A 14 9.26 -3.90 13.88
C LEU A 14 10.37 -2.98 14.38
N ALA A 15 10.63 -2.95 15.69
CA ALA A 15 11.70 -2.14 16.27
C ALA A 15 13.08 -2.50 15.67
N GLY A 16 13.35 -3.78 15.42
CA GLY A 16 14.56 -4.24 14.73
C GLY A 16 14.70 -3.79 13.28
N ARG A 17 13.56 -3.48 12.60
CA ARG A 17 13.50 -3.05 11.20
C ARG A 17 13.42 -1.54 11.04
N ALA A 18 12.95 -0.82 12.06
CA ALA A 18 12.53 0.56 12.00
C ALA A 18 13.64 1.60 12.18
N ALA A 19 14.90 1.17 12.42
CA ALA A 19 16.00 2.12 12.56
C ALA A 19 16.17 2.92 11.28
N LEU A 20 16.11 4.27 11.40
CA LEU A 20 16.28 5.17 10.27
C LEU A 20 17.66 5.01 9.63
N PRO A 21 17.77 5.09 8.30
CA PRO A 21 19.05 5.24 7.62
C PRO A 21 19.74 6.54 8.06
N GLU A 22 21.06 6.59 7.92
CA GLU A 22 21.87 7.76 8.30
C GLU A 22 21.44 9.02 7.53
N GLY A 23 21.35 10.15 8.24
CA GLY A 23 20.94 11.43 7.67
C GLY A 23 19.43 11.68 7.66
N PHE A 24 18.64 10.81 8.29
CA PHE A 24 17.19 10.98 8.43
C PHE A 24 16.76 11.18 9.88
N ARG A 25 15.75 12.02 10.06
CA ARG A 25 15.03 12.21 11.33
C ARG A 25 13.53 12.18 11.06
N CYS A 26 12.74 11.74 12.03
CA CYS A 26 11.30 11.87 11.98
C CYS A 26 10.73 12.34 13.32
N ALA A 27 9.55 12.93 13.26
CA ALA A 27 8.75 13.35 14.41
C ALA A 27 7.27 13.13 14.12
N VAL A 28 6.48 13.05 15.20
CA VAL A 28 5.03 12.96 15.17
C VAL A 28 4.44 13.89 16.21
N SER A 29 3.34 14.55 15.89
CA SER A 29 2.54 15.36 16.80
C SER A 29 1.07 15.05 16.62
N GLU A 30 0.31 14.92 17.69
CA GLU A 30 -1.14 14.78 17.67
C GLU A 30 -1.79 16.15 17.90
N ILE A 31 -2.78 16.49 17.08
CA ILE A 31 -3.64 17.66 17.27
C ILE A 31 -5.09 17.23 17.46
N SER A 32 -5.87 18.09 18.11
CA SER A 32 -7.32 17.97 18.17
C SER A 32 -7.96 19.08 17.35
N PHE A 33 -8.96 18.74 16.53
CA PHE A 33 -9.70 19.70 15.71
C PHE A 33 -11.18 19.34 15.65
N THR A 34 -12.04 20.33 15.39
CA THR A 34 -13.46 20.09 15.16
C THR A 34 -13.75 20.26 13.67
N PRO A 35 -14.27 19.22 12.96
CA PRO A 35 -14.63 19.34 11.56
C PRO A 35 -15.70 20.41 11.34
N ARG A 36 -15.51 21.24 10.33
CA ARG A 36 -16.48 22.28 9.95
C ARG A 36 -17.66 21.73 9.14
N GLU A 37 -17.44 20.56 8.53
CA GLU A 37 -18.38 19.89 7.64
C GLU A 37 -19.44 19.05 8.37
N ARG A 38 -19.39 19.02 9.71
CA ARG A 38 -20.37 18.32 10.56
C ARG A 38 -20.83 19.24 11.70
N ASP A 39 -22.08 19.67 11.63
CA ASP A 39 -22.71 20.42 12.72
C ASP A 39 -22.75 19.57 14.01
N GLY A 40 -22.33 20.17 15.11
CA GLY A 40 -22.29 19.50 16.42
C GLY A 40 -21.25 18.38 16.55
N ALA A 41 -20.27 18.31 15.62
CA ALA A 41 -19.22 17.30 15.69
C ALA A 41 -18.38 17.43 16.95
N GLN A 42 -18.04 16.28 17.54
CA GLN A 42 -17.05 16.22 18.62
C GLN A 42 -15.64 16.45 18.06
N PRO A 43 -14.71 16.96 18.87
CA PRO A 43 -13.31 17.06 18.47
C PRO A 43 -12.74 15.71 18.04
N LEU A 44 -12.03 15.71 16.92
CA LEU A 44 -11.31 14.55 16.37
C LEU A 44 -9.81 14.73 16.53
N LYS A 45 -9.10 13.62 16.62
CA LYS A 45 -7.64 13.59 16.65
C LYS A 45 -7.08 13.40 15.24
N MET A 46 -6.02 14.15 14.94
CA MET A 46 -5.23 14.04 13.72
C MET A 46 -3.75 13.96 14.09
N ASN A 47 -3.01 13.11 13.43
CA ASN A 47 -1.56 13.06 13.54
C ASN A 47 -0.91 13.85 12.41
N LEU A 48 0.11 14.62 12.76
CA LEU A 48 1.08 15.19 11.85
C LEU A 48 2.39 14.42 11.98
N SER A 49 3.01 14.09 10.86
CA SER A 49 4.29 13.40 10.81
C SER A 49 5.24 14.15 9.89
N LEU A 50 6.48 14.31 10.31
CA LEU A 50 7.54 14.91 9.52
C LEU A 50 8.68 13.91 9.36
N LEU A 51 9.04 13.61 8.12
CA LEU A 51 10.26 12.90 7.76
C LEU A 51 11.21 13.93 7.15
N LEU A 52 12.36 14.11 7.76
CA LEU A 52 13.31 15.17 7.40
C LEU A 52 14.71 14.60 7.17
N LEU A 53 15.37 15.05 6.12
CA LEU A 53 16.79 14.85 5.90
C LEU A 53 17.60 15.91 6.67
N ASP A 54 18.80 15.56 7.16
CA ASP A 54 19.73 16.50 7.78
C ASP A 54 20.24 17.54 6.80
N GLN A 55 20.40 17.14 5.54
CA GLN A 55 20.69 18.00 4.40
C GLN A 55 19.70 17.75 3.27
N GLU A 56 19.48 18.72 2.40
CA GLU A 56 18.68 18.51 1.19
C GLU A 56 19.32 17.46 0.29
N THR A 57 18.52 16.68 -0.40
CA THR A 57 19.01 15.68 -1.36
C THR A 57 18.56 15.98 -2.77
N ARG A 58 19.46 15.71 -3.73
CA ARG A 58 19.12 15.70 -5.16
C ARG A 58 18.58 14.34 -5.61
N ASP A 59 18.81 13.29 -4.81
CA ASP A 59 18.49 11.92 -5.16
C ASP A 59 17.18 11.51 -4.49
N PHE A 60 16.08 11.74 -5.20
CA PHE A 60 14.73 11.45 -4.78
C PHE A 60 13.85 11.05 -5.96
N GLY A 61 12.80 10.28 -5.66
CA GLY A 61 11.76 9.92 -6.59
C GLY A 61 10.41 9.80 -5.90
N ALA A 62 9.36 10.00 -6.67
CA ALA A 62 8.00 9.73 -6.20
C ALA A 62 7.11 9.27 -7.35
N VAL A 63 6.11 8.50 -7.00
CA VAL A 63 5.02 8.06 -7.88
C VAL A 63 3.69 8.34 -7.19
N PHE A 64 2.69 8.75 -7.99
CA PHE A 64 1.42 9.26 -7.51
C PHE A 64 0.24 8.61 -8.22
N THR A 65 -0.92 8.58 -7.58
CA THR A 65 -2.17 8.09 -8.17
C THR A 65 -2.43 8.67 -9.55
N ARG A 66 -3.06 7.89 -10.42
CA ARG A 66 -3.58 8.34 -11.72
C ARG A 66 -5.06 8.71 -11.67
N ASN A 67 -5.67 8.71 -10.48
CA ASN A 67 -7.05 9.16 -10.31
C ASN A 67 -7.22 10.59 -10.86
N LEU A 68 -8.31 10.84 -11.56
CA LEU A 68 -8.60 12.14 -12.17
C LEU A 68 -9.11 13.19 -11.17
N PHE A 69 -9.36 12.78 -9.92
CA PHE A 69 -9.63 13.67 -8.79
C PHE A 69 -8.49 13.62 -7.76
N PRO A 70 -7.25 13.98 -8.14
CA PRO A 70 -6.13 13.90 -7.22
C PRO A 70 -6.26 14.91 -6.08
N GLY A 71 -5.83 14.51 -4.88
CA GLY A 71 -5.73 15.42 -3.75
C GLY A 71 -4.72 16.54 -3.98
N ALA A 72 -4.89 17.66 -3.28
CA ALA A 72 -3.96 18.79 -3.34
C ALA A 72 -2.49 18.38 -3.08
N PRO A 73 -2.18 17.49 -2.12
CA PRO A 73 -0.82 17.00 -1.93
C PRO A 73 -0.24 16.28 -3.15
N VAL A 74 -1.06 15.56 -3.92
CA VAL A 74 -0.63 14.88 -5.16
C VAL A 74 -0.29 15.91 -6.24
N LEU A 75 -1.10 16.96 -6.38
CA LEU A 75 -0.83 18.05 -7.33
C LEU A 75 0.51 18.73 -7.01
N ILE A 76 0.70 19.14 -5.76
CA ILE A 76 1.96 19.72 -5.26
C ILE A 76 3.12 18.72 -5.44
N GLY A 77 2.92 17.45 -5.10
CA GLY A 77 3.95 16.43 -5.22
C GLY A 77 4.46 16.24 -6.65
N ARG A 78 3.56 16.30 -7.65
CA ARG A 78 3.93 16.24 -9.07
C ARG A 78 4.80 17.43 -9.47
N GLU A 79 4.51 18.64 -8.96
CA GLU A 79 5.35 19.84 -9.18
C GLU A 79 6.75 19.65 -8.55
N ARG A 80 6.82 19.02 -7.36
CA ARG A 80 8.09 18.79 -6.63
C ARG A 80 9.04 17.85 -7.36
N LEU A 81 8.57 17.01 -8.28
CA LEU A 81 9.43 16.16 -9.11
C LEU A 81 10.40 17.00 -9.99
N GLY A 82 10.04 18.24 -10.31
CA GLY A 82 10.90 19.17 -11.05
C GLY A 82 11.92 19.94 -10.20
N GLN A 83 11.85 19.87 -8.87
CA GLN A 83 12.75 20.60 -7.99
C GLN A 83 14.18 20.06 -8.05
N PRO A 84 15.20 20.93 -7.87
CA PRO A 84 16.59 20.52 -7.86
C PRO A 84 16.92 19.62 -6.65
N ALA A 85 16.30 19.88 -5.51
CA ALA A 85 16.52 19.12 -4.28
C ALA A 85 15.24 19.05 -3.44
N ILE A 86 15.22 18.10 -2.48
CA ILE A 86 14.14 17.90 -1.50
C ILE A 86 14.77 17.73 -0.11
N ARG A 87 14.08 18.28 0.89
CA ARG A 87 14.46 18.22 2.31
C ARG A 87 13.65 17.23 3.13
N GLY A 88 12.39 16.97 2.74
CA GLY A 88 11.53 16.08 3.54
C GLY A 88 10.09 15.96 3.07
N VAL A 89 9.28 15.33 3.92
CA VAL A 89 7.86 15.08 3.69
C VAL A 89 7.05 15.38 4.94
N LEU A 90 6.02 16.23 4.81
CA LEU A 90 5.02 16.48 5.84
C LEU A 90 3.77 15.65 5.54
N VAL A 91 3.26 14.91 6.53
CA VAL A 91 2.13 14.00 6.35
C VAL A 91 1.06 14.27 7.40
N ASN A 92 -0.21 14.26 7.01
CA ASN A 92 -1.33 14.20 7.94
C ASN A 92 -2.24 13.00 7.63
N ASN A 93 -2.86 12.45 8.68
CA ASN A 93 -3.97 11.52 8.56
C ASN A 93 -5.34 12.22 8.77
N ARG A 94 -6.46 11.47 8.77
CA ARG A 94 -7.87 11.89 9.00
C ARG A 94 -8.51 12.70 7.88
N ILE A 95 -7.80 13.57 7.20
CA ILE A 95 -8.30 14.41 6.09
C ILE A 95 -7.40 14.23 4.89
N SER A 96 -7.97 13.84 3.76
CA SER A 96 -7.23 13.57 2.52
C SER A 96 -6.92 14.82 1.70
N ASN A 97 -7.55 15.95 2.02
CA ASN A 97 -7.39 17.22 1.31
C ASN A 97 -7.68 17.11 -0.20
N VAL A 98 -8.83 16.53 -0.52
CA VAL A 98 -9.29 16.28 -1.89
C VAL A 98 -10.59 17.04 -2.14
N CYS A 99 -10.72 17.68 -3.30
CA CYS A 99 -11.91 18.41 -3.75
C CYS A 99 -12.35 19.50 -2.77
N THR A 100 -11.40 20.17 -2.09
CA THR A 100 -11.68 21.28 -1.19
C THR A 100 -11.32 22.61 -1.86
N PRO A 101 -12.06 23.71 -1.59
CA PRO A 101 -11.87 24.98 -2.29
C PRO A 101 -10.46 25.58 -2.14
N ARG A 102 -9.83 25.38 -0.99
CA ARG A 102 -8.52 25.92 -0.65
C ARG A 102 -7.42 24.88 -0.49
N GLY A 103 -7.66 23.64 -0.91
CA GLY A 103 -6.79 22.51 -0.59
C GLY A 103 -5.31 22.71 -0.95
N VAL A 104 -5.02 23.28 -2.12
CA VAL A 104 -3.65 23.59 -2.57
C VAL A 104 -3.04 24.74 -1.76
N ASP A 105 -3.80 25.82 -1.53
CA ASP A 105 -3.30 27.00 -0.79
C ASP A 105 -3.04 26.64 0.68
N ASP A 106 -3.93 25.87 1.31
CA ASP A 106 -3.77 25.43 2.69
C ASP A 106 -2.55 24.49 2.85
N ALA A 107 -2.37 23.55 1.91
CA ALA A 107 -1.18 22.70 1.91
C ALA A 107 0.11 23.49 1.70
N ARG A 108 0.13 24.46 0.79
CA ARG A 108 1.28 25.37 0.59
C ARG A 108 1.54 26.22 1.84
N GLY A 109 0.48 26.76 2.48
CA GLY A 109 0.62 27.52 3.72
C GLY A 109 1.23 26.73 4.89
N LEU A 110 0.99 25.41 4.93
CA LEU A 110 1.70 24.52 5.87
C LEU A 110 3.16 24.38 5.52
N LEU A 111 3.49 24.20 4.23
CA LEU A 111 4.88 24.08 3.77
C LEU A 111 5.65 25.40 3.94
N ASP A 112 5.00 26.56 3.78
CA ASP A 112 5.59 27.88 4.06
C ASP A 112 5.99 27.99 5.52
N THR A 113 5.09 27.61 6.44
CA THR A 113 5.36 27.61 7.88
C THR A 113 6.50 26.65 8.23
N LEU A 114 6.49 25.44 7.66
CA LEU A 114 7.54 24.43 7.87
C LEU A 114 8.89 24.92 7.35
N GLY A 115 8.93 25.55 6.17
CA GLY A 115 10.13 26.13 5.58
C GLY A 115 10.77 27.18 6.51
N GLY A 116 9.96 28.10 7.05
CA GLY A 116 10.42 29.09 8.02
C GLY A 116 11.01 28.50 9.30
N LEU A 117 10.44 27.39 9.79
CA LEU A 117 10.91 26.70 11.00
C LEU A 117 12.19 25.89 10.80
N THR A 118 12.40 25.36 9.60
CA THR A 118 13.53 24.47 9.28
C THR A 118 14.67 25.19 8.57
N GLY A 119 14.47 26.45 8.14
CA GLY A 119 15.41 27.21 7.31
C GLY A 119 15.55 26.69 5.87
N ALA A 120 14.59 25.85 5.41
CA ALA A 120 14.54 25.34 4.05
C ALA A 120 13.48 26.09 3.23
N ARG A 121 13.52 25.98 1.90
CA ARG A 121 12.47 26.56 1.06
C ARG A 121 11.19 25.71 1.17
N PRO A 122 10.00 26.31 1.11
CA PRO A 122 8.72 25.56 1.09
C PRO A 122 8.68 24.52 -0.04
N ASP A 123 9.32 24.82 -1.17
CA ASP A 123 9.39 23.95 -2.34
C ASP A 123 10.31 22.73 -2.17
N ASP A 124 11.10 22.69 -1.12
CA ASP A 124 11.96 21.56 -0.78
C ASP A 124 11.19 20.45 -0.02
N PHE A 125 9.89 20.60 0.16
CA PHE A 125 9.08 19.61 0.87
C PHE A 125 8.00 19.00 -0.03
N PHE A 126 7.86 17.68 0.07
CA PHE A 126 6.62 17.00 -0.28
C PHE A 126 5.60 17.16 0.85
N CYS A 127 4.32 17.04 0.53
CA CYS A 127 3.27 16.78 1.49
C CYS A 127 2.44 15.57 1.06
N ALA A 128 1.80 14.91 2.03
CA ALA A 128 0.89 13.80 1.79
C ALA A 128 -0.25 13.85 2.82
N SER A 129 -1.45 13.51 2.38
CA SER A 129 -2.64 13.51 3.22
C SER A 129 -3.48 12.26 2.96
N THR A 130 -4.10 11.73 4.00
CA THR A 130 -4.99 10.57 3.90
C THR A 130 -6.17 10.70 4.87
N GLY A 131 -7.31 10.11 4.53
CA GLY A 131 -8.52 10.13 5.33
C GLY A 131 -9.74 10.59 4.54
N ILE A 132 -10.63 11.35 5.14
CA ILE A 132 -11.92 11.75 4.58
C ILE A 132 -11.73 12.71 3.41
N ILE A 133 -12.44 12.45 2.31
CA ILE A 133 -12.49 13.27 1.11
C ILE A 133 -13.53 14.40 1.31
N GLY A 134 -13.20 15.62 0.83
CA GLY A 134 -14.10 16.76 0.84
C GLY A 134 -14.06 17.61 2.12
N TRP A 135 -13.27 17.22 3.11
CA TRP A 135 -13.07 18.04 4.32
C TRP A 135 -11.85 18.96 4.17
N GLU A 136 -11.98 20.18 4.70
CA GLU A 136 -10.89 21.16 4.74
C GLU A 136 -9.88 20.84 5.83
N LEU A 137 -8.61 21.17 5.59
CA LEU A 137 -7.58 21.05 6.61
C LEU A 137 -7.81 22.04 7.76
N PRO A 138 -7.65 21.64 9.03
CA PRO A 138 -7.63 22.56 10.17
C PRO A 138 -6.31 23.32 10.21
N LEU A 139 -6.10 24.20 9.22
CA LEU A 139 -4.82 24.82 8.89
C LEU A 139 -4.16 25.50 10.10
N ARG A 140 -4.95 26.24 10.91
CA ARG A 140 -4.40 26.96 12.08
C ARG A 140 -3.88 26.00 13.15
N ASP A 141 -4.63 24.94 13.43
CA ASP A 141 -4.25 23.93 14.42
C ASP A 141 -2.98 23.18 13.97
N MET A 142 -2.94 22.82 12.68
CA MET A 142 -1.78 22.19 12.09
C MET A 142 -0.53 23.10 12.14
N GLN A 143 -0.65 24.36 11.72
CA GLN A 143 0.44 25.34 11.80
C GLN A 143 0.94 25.55 13.22
N GLY A 144 0.02 25.62 14.21
CA GLY A 144 0.33 25.74 15.62
C GLY A 144 1.13 24.56 16.18
N ALA A 145 0.98 23.37 15.61
CA ALA A 145 1.71 22.17 16.03
C ALA A 145 3.11 22.03 15.40
N LEU A 146 3.38 22.68 14.26
CA LEU A 146 4.66 22.52 13.53
C LEU A 146 5.91 22.87 14.37
N PRO A 147 5.94 23.90 15.22
CA PRO A 147 7.12 24.16 16.06
C PRO A 147 7.47 22.99 16.98
N GLY A 148 6.48 22.39 17.63
CA GLY A 148 6.66 21.21 18.47
C GLY A 148 7.09 19.98 17.66
N LEU A 149 6.51 19.80 16.49
CA LEU A 149 6.86 18.72 15.57
C LEU A 149 8.34 18.80 15.14
N VAL A 150 8.82 19.99 14.75
CA VAL A 150 10.22 20.20 14.36
C VAL A 150 11.17 19.99 15.55
N ALA A 151 10.80 20.47 16.75
CA ALA A 151 11.59 20.28 17.96
C ALA A 151 11.68 18.80 18.39
N GLY A 152 10.69 17.99 18.07
CA GLY A 152 10.63 16.56 18.38
C GLY A 152 11.38 15.63 17.42
N LEU A 153 12.10 16.15 16.43
CA LEU A 153 12.79 15.33 15.41
C LEU A 153 13.86 14.43 16.03
N SER A 154 13.79 13.15 15.76
CA SER A 154 14.72 12.11 16.22
C SER A 154 15.18 11.22 15.05
N GLY A 155 16.46 10.86 15.04
CA GLY A 155 17.07 9.96 14.05
C GLY A 155 17.00 8.47 14.41
N SER A 156 16.34 8.07 15.51
CA SER A 156 16.43 6.71 16.01
C SER A 156 15.56 5.72 15.25
N SER A 157 14.29 6.06 14.99
CA SER A 157 13.32 5.09 14.47
C SER A 157 12.20 5.77 13.68
N ILE A 158 11.77 5.12 12.59
CA ILE A 158 10.60 5.52 11.79
C ILE A 158 9.28 4.95 12.33
N LEU A 159 9.31 4.06 13.33
CA LEU A 159 8.12 3.38 13.86
C LEU A 159 7.04 4.34 14.38
N PRO A 160 7.35 5.46 15.06
CA PRO A 160 6.33 6.44 15.44
C PRO A 160 5.55 6.97 14.23
N MET A 161 6.25 7.27 13.13
CA MET A 161 5.61 7.74 11.90
C MET A 161 4.76 6.63 11.26
N ALA A 162 5.23 5.37 11.25
CA ALA A 162 4.46 4.25 10.73
C ALA A 162 3.12 4.07 11.45
N ARG A 163 3.08 4.35 12.76
CA ARG A 163 1.83 4.35 13.55
C ARG A 163 0.96 5.57 13.26
N ALA A 164 1.58 6.73 13.14
CA ALA A 164 0.85 8.01 12.99
C ALA A 164 0.14 8.16 11.64
N ILE A 165 0.66 7.55 10.57
CA ILE A 165 0.03 7.60 9.24
C ILE A 165 -1.15 6.63 9.08
N MET A 166 -1.39 5.74 10.03
CA MET A 166 -2.51 4.78 10.00
C MET A 166 -3.86 5.50 10.03
N THR A 167 -4.87 4.87 9.41
CA THR A 167 -6.28 5.29 9.46
C THR A 167 -7.16 4.15 9.97
N THR A 168 -7.55 3.23 9.11
CA THR A 168 -8.29 2.01 9.41
C THR A 168 -7.37 0.79 9.59
N ASP A 169 -6.09 0.98 9.45
CA ASP A 169 -5.09 -0.06 9.65
C ASP A 169 -5.15 -0.66 11.06
N ALA A 170 -5.07 -1.98 11.20
CA ALA A 170 -5.01 -2.65 12.50
C ALA A 170 -3.59 -2.61 13.10
N PHE A 171 -2.55 -2.58 12.27
CA PHE A 171 -1.17 -2.58 12.73
C PHE A 171 -0.25 -1.75 11.82
N PRO A 172 0.83 -1.15 12.39
CA PRO A 172 1.82 -0.41 11.60
C PRO A 172 2.64 -1.35 10.72
N LYS A 173 3.11 -0.86 9.58
CA LYS A 173 3.87 -1.64 8.60
C LYS A 173 5.25 -1.02 8.42
N VAL A 174 6.30 -1.80 8.67
CA VAL A 174 7.69 -1.41 8.50
C VAL A 174 8.48 -2.56 7.89
N ARG A 175 9.20 -2.30 6.81
CA ARG A 175 10.10 -3.25 6.16
C ARG A 175 11.46 -2.62 5.94
N SER A 176 12.52 -3.43 5.98
CA SER A 176 13.87 -2.98 5.70
C SER A 176 14.71 -4.07 5.06
N ALA A 177 15.64 -3.65 4.20
CA ALA A 177 16.62 -4.53 3.58
C ALA A 177 17.99 -3.85 3.53
N ALA A 178 19.05 -4.63 3.61
CA ALA A 178 20.41 -4.14 3.41
C ALA A 178 20.66 -3.90 1.91
N ALA A 179 21.40 -2.84 1.58
CA ALA A 179 21.79 -2.53 0.21
C ALA A 179 23.26 -2.04 0.20
N GLY A 180 24.20 -2.89 -0.13
CA GLY A 180 25.64 -2.59 -0.04
C GLY A 180 26.03 -2.31 1.41
N ARG A 181 26.64 -1.14 1.67
CA ARG A 181 27.00 -0.70 3.03
C ARG A 181 25.90 0.05 3.77
N GLY A 182 24.81 0.38 3.06
CA GLY A 182 23.65 1.07 3.58
C GLY A 182 22.42 0.17 3.67
N ARG A 183 21.26 0.79 3.81
CA ARG A 183 20.00 0.10 3.95
C ARG A 183 18.86 0.88 3.31
N ILE A 184 17.77 0.18 3.02
CA ILE A 184 16.47 0.78 2.69
C ILE A 184 15.52 0.46 3.84
N VAL A 185 14.78 1.46 4.29
CA VAL A 185 13.69 1.30 5.26
C VAL A 185 12.43 1.91 4.64
N GLY A 186 11.33 1.18 4.69
CA GLY A 186 10.05 1.63 4.18
C GLY A 186 8.94 1.45 5.19
N ILE A 187 7.99 2.38 5.18
CA ILE A 187 6.72 2.31 5.90
C ILE A 187 5.57 2.49 4.92
N ALA A 188 4.43 1.88 5.21
CA ALA A 188 3.23 2.06 4.43
C ALA A 188 1.97 2.09 5.31
N LYS A 189 0.91 2.77 4.83
CA LYS A 189 -0.44 2.67 5.36
C LYS A 189 -1.39 2.27 4.24
N GLY A 190 -2.41 1.53 4.60
CA GLY A 190 -3.51 1.14 3.73
C GLY A 190 -4.16 -0.14 4.23
N ALA A 191 -5.51 -0.15 4.20
CA ALA A 191 -6.34 -1.27 4.59
C ALA A 191 -7.63 -1.37 3.75
N GLY A 192 -8.14 -0.26 3.21
CA GLY A 192 -9.27 -0.18 2.29
C GLY A 192 -9.06 0.88 1.22
N MET A 193 -9.95 0.93 0.22
CA MET A 193 -9.85 1.73 -1.02
C MET A 193 -8.55 1.40 -1.76
N ILE A 194 -8.29 0.10 -2.02
CA ILE A 194 -7.02 -0.38 -2.58
C ILE A 194 -7.26 -1.23 -3.82
N GLU A 195 -7.10 -0.62 -4.98
CA GLU A 195 -6.65 -1.23 -6.23
C GLU A 195 -5.71 -0.27 -6.95
N PRO A 196 -4.41 -0.42 -6.74
CA PRO A 196 -3.43 0.50 -7.28
C PRO A 196 -3.34 0.50 -8.82
N ASN A 197 -3.63 1.66 -9.35
CA ASN A 197 -2.93 2.16 -10.54
C ASN A 197 -2.08 3.35 -10.05
N MET A 198 -1.17 3.07 -9.12
CA MET A 198 -0.70 3.87 -7.99
C MET A 198 -1.88 4.26 -7.08
N ALA A 199 -2.25 3.40 -6.13
CA ALA A 199 -3.50 3.43 -5.38
C ALA A 199 -3.38 3.81 -3.92
N THR A 200 -4.48 3.74 -3.15
CA THR A 200 -4.76 4.25 -1.79
C THR A 200 -3.77 3.79 -0.75
N LEU A 201 -2.53 4.14 -0.95
CA LEU A 201 -1.53 3.91 0.06
C LEU A 201 -0.61 5.13 0.17
N LEU A 202 -0.15 5.37 1.36
CA LEU A 202 1.02 6.20 1.56
C LEU A 202 2.20 5.28 1.83
N CYS A 203 3.26 5.42 1.04
CA CYS A 203 4.49 4.65 1.19
C CYS A 203 5.67 5.61 1.23
N PHE A 204 6.44 5.57 2.31
CA PHE A 204 7.63 6.40 2.46
C PHE A 204 8.84 5.50 2.63
N LEU A 205 9.84 5.73 1.79
CA LEU A 205 11.06 4.94 1.69
C LEU A 205 12.25 5.84 1.94
N CYS A 206 13.16 5.42 2.81
CA CYS A 206 14.40 6.10 3.14
C CYS A 206 15.58 5.19 2.84
N THR A 207 16.66 5.75 2.28
CA THR A 207 17.91 5.03 2.11
C THR A 207 19.11 5.95 2.37
N ASP A 208 20.18 5.40 2.90
CA ASP A 208 21.48 6.07 3.00
C ASP A 208 22.46 5.65 1.90
N VAL A 209 22.00 4.83 0.95
CA VAL A 209 22.77 4.47 -0.25
C VAL A 209 22.73 5.57 -1.27
N ALA A 210 23.87 5.96 -1.82
CA ALA A 210 23.95 6.91 -2.92
C ALA A 210 23.48 6.26 -4.23
N VAL A 211 22.38 6.77 -4.78
CA VAL A 211 21.81 6.31 -6.06
C VAL A 211 21.46 7.54 -6.89
N PRO A 212 22.02 7.68 -8.10
CA PRO A 212 21.69 8.82 -8.98
C PRO A 212 20.18 8.94 -9.20
N ARG A 213 19.66 10.16 -9.22
CA ARG A 213 18.23 10.50 -9.30
C ARG A 213 17.46 9.72 -10.37
N GLU A 214 17.98 9.69 -11.57
CA GLU A 214 17.32 9.04 -12.71
C GLU A 214 17.15 7.55 -12.45
N ARG A 215 18.22 6.92 -11.98
CA ARG A 215 18.22 5.50 -11.62
C ARG A 215 17.29 5.20 -10.45
N LEU A 216 17.30 6.06 -9.41
CA LEU A 216 16.42 5.91 -8.25
C LEU A 216 14.94 5.98 -8.66
N ARG A 217 14.59 6.89 -9.58
CA ARG A 217 13.23 7.01 -10.15
C ARG A 217 12.83 5.80 -10.99
N GLU A 218 13.73 5.31 -11.84
CA GLU A 218 13.51 4.11 -12.65
C GLU A 218 13.28 2.89 -11.77
N ASP A 219 14.14 2.68 -10.76
CA ASP A 219 14.04 1.55 -9.85
C ASP A 219 12.78 1.62 -8.99
N LEU A 220 12.40 2.82 -8.50
CA LEU A 220 11.15 3.03 -7.77
C LEU A 220 9.93 2.67 -8.64
N ALA A 221 9.85 3.23 -9.84
CA ALA A 221 8.73 2.99 -10.75
C ALA A 221 8.63 1.49 -11.13
N TRP A 222 9.76 0.86 -11.43
CA TRP A 222 9.82 -0.55 -11.80
C TRP A 222 9.39 -1.48 -10.65
N CYS A 223 9.82 -1.18 -9.42
CA CYS A 223 9.45 -1.97 -8.24
C CYS A 223 7.98 -1.77 -7.87
N VAL A 224 7.49 -0.52 -7.88
CA VAL A 224 6.09 -0.20 -7.59
C VAL A 224 5.15 -0.92 -8.55
N GLU A 225 5.47 -0.93 -9.85
CA GLU A 225 4.65 -1.62 -10.86
C GLU A 225 4.53 -3.13 -10.59
N ARG A 226 5.53 -3.74 -9.95
CA ARG A 226 5.57 -5.18 -9.65
C ARG A 226 5.13 -5.56 -8.25
N THR A 227 4.84 -4.57 -7.41
CA THR A 227 4.46 -4.78 -6.00
C THR A 227 3.19 -4.04 -5.66
N LEU A 228 3.27 -2.74 -5.39
CA LEU A 228 2.13 -1.94 -4.95
C LEU A 228 1.03 -1.84 -6.02
N ASN A 229 1.35 -1.84 -7.32
CA ASN A 229 0.36 -1.87 -8.40
C ASN A 229 -0.23 -3.27 -8.66
N ARG A 230 0.17 -4.27 -7.89
CA ARG A 230 -0.33 -5.64 -7.97
C ARG A 230 -1.07 -6.07 -6.71
N LEU A 231 -1.79 -5.12 -6.11
CA LEU A 231 -2.68 -5.36 -4.98
C LEU A 231 -4.13 -5.11 -5.40
N SER A 232 -5.09 -5.77 -4.76
CA SER A 232 -6.49 -5.37 -4.77
C SER A 232 -7.19 -5.83 -3.50
N ILE A 233 -7.76 -4.90 -2.75
CA ILE A 233 -8.60 -5.20 -1.60
C ILE A 233 -10.09 -5.07 -1.96
N ASP A 234 -10.47 -3.98 -2.61
CA ASP A 234 -11.88 -3.65 -2.91
C ASP A 234 -12.13 -3.16 -4.34
N GLY A 235 -11.09 -3.08 -5.16
CA GLY A 235 -11.21 -2.62 -6.55
C GLY A 235 -11.25 -1.12 -6.71
N ASP A 236 -11.15 -0.33 -5.62
CA ASP A 236 -11.29 1.11 -5.64
C ASP A 236 -9.93 1.83 -5.69
N GLN A 237 -9.80 2.79 -6.62
CA GLN A 237 -8.60 3.61 -6.77
C GLN A 237 -8.71 4.90 -5.95
N SER A 238 -7.71 5.16 -5.10
CA SER A 238 -7.68 6.39 -4.31
C SER A 238 -7.26 7.63 -5.06
N THR A 239 -7.63 8.75 -4.44
CA THR A 239 -7.28 10.12 -4.84
C THR A 239 -5.96 10.62 -4.27
N SER A 240 -5.33 9.86 -3.32
CA SER A 240 -4.22 10.37 -2.49
C SER A 240 -2.94 9.55 -2.55
N ASP A 241 -2.90 8.48 -3.38
CA ASP A 241 -1.76 7.57 -3.42
C ASP A 241 -0.45 8.24 -3.71
N THR A 242 0.51 7.90 -2.87
CA THR A 242 1.83 8.49 -2.90
C THR A 242 2.88 7.50 -2.42
N ALA A 243 3.87 7.19 -3.24
CA ALA A 243 5.09 6.51 -2.82
C ALA A 243 6.28 7.42 -3.06
N ILE A 244 7.05 7.73 -2.01
CA ILE A 244 8.21 8.62 -2.05
C ILE A 244 9.44 7.86 -1.58
N LEU A 245 10.52 7.96 -2.33
CA LEU A 245 11.85 7.43 -1.98
C LEU A 245 12.84 8.57 -1.91
N LEU A 246 13.49 8.72 -0.76
CA LEU A 246 14.54 9.72 -0.50
C LEU A 246 15.86 9.01 -0.19
N SER A 247 16.97 9.52 -0.74
CA SER A 247 18.31 9.04 -0.44
C SER A 247 19.15 10.14 0.21
N SER A 248 19.77 9.85 1.37
CA SER A 248 20.81 10.74 1.93
C SER A 248 22.18 10.52 1.31
N GLY A 249 22.43 9.37 0.70
CA GLY A 249 23.69 9.03 0.02
C GLY A 249 24.89 8.80 0.94
N LEU A 250 24.74 8.88 2.27
CA LEU A 250 25.84 8.94 3.23
C LEU A 250 26.67 7.64 3.33
N LYS A 251 26.14 6.50 2.90
CA LYS A 251 26.87 5.20 2.88
C LYS A 251 27.57 4.91 1.56
N GLY A 252 27.52 5.86 0.61
CA GLY A 252 28.10 5.71 -0.71
C GLY A 252 27.28 4.78 -1.62
N PRO A 253 27.79 4.48 -2.83
CA PRO A 253 27.04 3.69 -3.82
C PRO A 253 27.00 2.19 -3.45
N ALA A 254 25.94 1.53 -3.95
CA ALA A 254 25.82 0.10 -4.02
C ALA A 254 25.74 -0.37 -5.48
N ASP A 255 25.95 -1.65 -5.72
CA ASP A 255 25.63 -2.26 -7.01
C ASP A 255 24.16 -2.04 -7.37
N ALA A 256 23.88 -1.69 -8.62
CA ALA A 256 22.56 -1.32 -9.06
C ALA A 256 21.54 -2.47 -8.95
N ALA A 257 21.98 -3.72 -9.19
CA ALA A 257 21.11 -4.88 -9.06
C ALA A 257 20.82 -5.19 -7.59
N VAL A 258 21.81 -5.01 -6.71
CA VAL A 258 21.67 -5.16 -5.25
C VAL A 258 20.68 -4.12 -4.70
N PHE A 259 20.80 -2.87 -5.11
CA PHE A 259 19.87 -1.82 -4.68
C PHE A 259 18.43 -2.10 -5.12
N ARG A 260 18.23 -2.43 -6.42
CA ARG A 260 16.91 -2.74 -6.95
C ARG A 260 16.30 -3.97 -6.27
N ALA A 261 17.09 -5.02 -6.02
CA ALA A 261 16.62 -6.21 -5.33
C ALA A 261 16.17 -5.90 -3.89
N ALA A 262 16.95 -5.10 -3.15
CA ALA A 262 16.60 -4.67 -1.80
C ALA A 262 15.34 -3.79 -1.79
N LEU A 263 15.19 -2.88 -2.76
CA LEU A 263 13.99 -2.06 -2.90
C LEU A 263 12.75 -2.91 -3.21
N LEU A 264 12.90 -3.89 -4.10
CA LEU A 264 11.84 -4.84 -4.43
C LEU A 264 11.43 -5.68 -3.20
N GLU A 265 12.39 -6.15 -2.41
CA GLU A 265 12.14 -6.89 -1.16
C GLU A 265 11.32 -6.06 -0.18
N VAL A 266 11.72 -4.81 0.08
CA VAL A 266 11.01 -3.89 0.99
C VAL A 266 9.59 -3.65 0.51
N LEU A 267 9.41 -3.31 -0.77
CA LEU A 267 8.10 -3.02 -1.35
C LEU A 267 7.20 -4.26 -1.42
N SER A 268 7.74 -5.44 -1.74
CA SER A 268 6.99 -6.71 -1.71
C SER A 268 6.50 -7.05 -0.30
N GLY A 269 7.35 -6.83 0.70
CA GLY A 269 6.97 -7.04 2.09
C GLY A 269 5.86 -6.07 2.54
N LEU A 270 5.97 -4.78 2.19
CA LEU A 270 4.94 -3.78 2.48
C LEU A 270 3.62 -4.08 1.75
N ALA A 271 3.69 -4.50 0.50
CA ALA A 271 2.54 -4.90 -0.30
C ALA A 271 1.76 -6.06 0.38
N PHE A 272 2.48 -7.07 0.81
CA PHE A 272 1.87 -8.19 1.53
C PHE A 272 1.29 -7.76 2.89
N ASP A 273 2.01 -6.89 3.64
CA ASP A 273 1.52 -6.35 4.91
C ASP A 273 0.22 -5.54 4.74
N ILE A 274 0.06 -4.83 3.62
CA ILE A 274 -1.16 -4.10 3.28
C ILE A 274 -2.31 -5.07 3.09
N VAL A 275 -2.13 -6.12 2.29
CA VAL A 275 -3.20 -7.08 2.00
C VAL A 275 -3.63 -7.83 3.25
N ARG A 276 -2.68 -8.36 4.05
CA ARG A 276 -3.02 -9.09 5.29
C ARG A 276 -3.54 -8.20 6.43
N ASN A 277 -3.63 -6.88 6.18
CA ASN A 277 -4.23 -5.89 7.07
C ASN A 277 -5.51 -5.27 6.48
N GLY A 278 -6.03 -5.84 5.40
CA GLY A 278 -7.25 -5.37 4.74
C GLY A 278 -8.44 -5.24 5.71
N GLU A 279 -9.29 -4.25 5.46
CA GLU A 279 -10.51 -4.03 6.25
C GLU A 279 -11.38 -5.30 6.26
N GLY A 280 -11.70 -5.80 7.44
CA GLY A 280 -12.53 -6.98 7.62
C GLY A 280 -12.01 -8.28 6.98
N ILE A 281 -10.72 -8.38 6.71
CA ILE A 281 -10.13 -9.52 5.99
C ILE A 281 -10.34 -10.85 6.72
N GLY A 282 -10.80 -11.87 5.96
CA GLY A 282 -10.82 -13.28 6.39
C GLY A 282 -9.69 -14.08 5.73
N HIS A 283 -9.34 -13.78 4.48
CA HIS A 283 -8.27 -14.46 3.74
C HIS A 283 -7.48 -13.51 2.86
N ALA A 284 -6.14 -13.61 2.90
CA ALA A 284 -5.28 -13.04 1.87
C ALA A 284 -5.27 -13.98 0.65
N LEU A 285 -5.53 -13.42 -0.53
CA LEU A 285 -5.56 -14.16 -1.79
C LEU A 285 -4.27 -13.89 -2.58
N ARG A 286 -3.81 -14.91 -3.30
CA ARG A 286 -2.74 -14.80 -4.30
C ARG A 286 -3.22 -15.41 -5.59
N VAL A 287 -3.43 -14.56 -6.60
CA VAL A 287 -3.88 -14.97 -7.92
C VAL A 287 -2.71 -14.89 -8.88
N ARG A 288 -2.28 -16.03 -9.40
CA ARG A 288 -1.24 -16.14 -10.43
C ARG A 288 -1.87 -16.50 -11.75
N VAL A 289 -1.52 -15.75 -12.79
CA VAL A 289 -1.88 -16.06 -14.17
C VAL A 289 -0.61 -16.28 -14.95
N GLU A 290 -0.50 -17.43 -15.59
CA GLU A 290 0.63 -17.83 -16.42
C GLU A 290 0.17 -18.16 -17.82
N ARG A 291 1.09 -18.06 -18.79
CA ARG A 291 0.84 -18.40 -20.19
C ARG A 291 -0.35 -17.64 -20.77
N ALA A 292 -0.52 -16.39 -20.39
CA ALA A 292 -1.43 -15.48 -21.07
C ALA A 292 -0.86 -15.04 -22.43
N HIS A 293 -1.69 -14.42 -23.25
CA HIS A 293 -1.28 -13.90 -24.56
C HIS A 293 -0.22 -12.81 -24.41
N ASP A 294 -0.45 -11.89 -23.47
CA ASP A 294 0.45 -10.80 -23.08
C ASP A 294 0.26 -10.44 -21.59
N GLU A 295 1.09 -9.53 -21.08
CA GLU A 295 1.05 -9.09 -19.67
C GLU A 295 -0.24 -8.33 -19.35
N THR A 296 -0.81 -7.59 -20.28
CA THR A 296 -2.08 -6.85 -20.11
C THR A 296 -3.23 -7.82 -19.89
N ALA A 297 -3.32 -8.87 -20.72
CA ALA A 297 -4.32 -9.91 -20.56
C ALA A 297 -4.13 -10.68 -19.24
N ALA A 298 -2.88 -11.02 -18.88
CA ALA A 298 -2.57 -11.67 -17.61
C ALA A 298 -3.03 -10.84 -16.41
N LEU A 299 -2.71 -9.55 -16.41
CA LEU A 299 -3.08 -8.61 -15.35
C LEU A 299 -4.60 -8.43 -15.27
N GLY A 300 -5.28 -8.28 -16.41
CA GLY A 300 -6.72 -8.12 -16.45
C GLY A 300 -7.47 -9.35 -15.93
N ILE A 301 -7.02 -10.55 -16.28
CA ILE A 301 -7.60 -11.81 -15.77
C ILE A 301 -7.35 -11.93 -14.26
N ALA A 302 -6.12 -11.67 -13.80
CA ALA A 302 -5.80 -11.76 -12.39
C ALA A 302 -6.66 -10.78 -11.56
N ARG A 303 -6.85 -9.54 -12.04
CA ARG A 303 -7.74 -8.54 -11.43
C ARG A 303 -9.20 -8.98 -11.45
N ALA A 304 -9.68 -9.48 -12.59
CA ALA A 304 -11.07 -9.95 -12.70
C ALA A 304 -11.39 -11.05 -11.67
N VAL A 305 -10.46 -11.97 -11.42
CA VAL A 305 -10.62 -13.01 -10.42
C VAL A 305 -10.50 -12.44 -9.00
N ALA A 306 -9.47 -11.62 -8.71
CA ALA A 306 -9.23 -11.05 -7.40
C ALA A 306 -10.36 -10.09 -6.95
N ASN A 307 -11.01 -9.39 -7.90
CA ASN A 307 -12.05 -8.40 -7.65
C ASN A 307 -13.47 -8.96 -7.75
N SER A 308 -13.64 -10.18 -8.26
CA SER A 308 -14.98 -10.78 -8.36
C SER A 308 -15.63 -10.91 -6.98
N PRO A 309 -16.73 -10.21 -6.67
CA PRO A 309 -17.43 -10.36 -5.40
C PRO A 309 -17.83 -11.79 -5.12
N LEU A 310 -18.17 -12.54 -6.17
CA LEU A 310 -18.55 -13.95 -6.04
C LEU A 310 -17.36 -14.85 -5.67
N VAL A 311 -16.18 -14.60 -6.24
CA VAL A 311 -14.95 -15.32 -5.85
C VAL A 311 -14.56 -14.94 -4.42
N LYS A 312 -14.54 -13.66 -4.09
CA LYS A 312 -14.14 -13.16 -2.77
C LYS A 312 -15.04 -13.70 -1.66
N THR A 313 -16.37 -13.70 -1.86
CA THR A 313 -17.34 -14.27 -0.89
C THR A 313 -17.26 -15.78 -0.79
N ALA A 314 -16.91 -16.49 -1.86
CA ALA A 314 -16.67 -17.94 -1.79
C ALA A 314 -15.44 -18.23 -0.92
N MET A 315 -14.34 -17.51 -1.11
CA MET A 315 -13.13 -17.67 -0.29
C MET A 315 -13.43 -17.38 1.19
N PHE A 316 -14.15 -16.31 1.49
CA PHE A 316 -14.60 -16.00 2.86
C PHE A 316 -15.43 -17.13 3.46
N GLY A 317 -16.36 -17.69 2.69
CA GLY A 317 -17.20 -18.83 3.10
C GLY A 317 -16.47 -20.18 3.15
N ASN A 318 -15.16 -20.23 2.86
CA ASN A 318 -14.40 -21.47 2.74
C ASN A 318 -14.97 -22.45 1.70
N ASP A 319 -15.56 -21.89 0.63
CA ASP A 319 -16.15 -22.62 -0.49
C ASP A 319 -15.17 -22.67 -1.68
N PRO A 320 -14.64 -23.84 -2.06
CA PRO A 320 -13.74 -23.97 -3.21
C PRO A 320 -14.49 -23.87 -4.54
N ASN A 321 -15.14 -22.74 -4.79
CA ASN A 321 -16.07 -22.55 -5.89
C ASN A 321 -15.39 -22.34 -7.25
N VAL A 322 -15.15 -23.43 -7.95
CA VAL A 322 -14.53 -23.44 -9.30
C VAL A 322 -15.34 -22.63 -10.29
N GLY A 323 -16.67 -22.73 -10.24
CA GLY A 323 -17.58 -22.06 -11.16
C GLY A 323 -17.40 -20.55 -11.16
N ARG A 324 -17.23 -19.94 -9.98
CA ARG A 324 -17.04 -18.50 -9.84
C ARG A 324 -15.69 -18.04 -10.40
N ILE A 325 -14.63 -18.84 -10.21
CA ILE A 325 -13.30 -18.52 -10.74
C ILE A 325 -13.32 -18.55 -12.27
N VAL A 326 -13.81 -19.63 -12.89
CA VAL A 326 -13.85 -19.73 -14.35
C VAL A 326 -14.83 -18.72 -14.98
N SER A 327 -15.92 -18.37 -14.28
CA SER A 327 -16.84 -17.32 -14.69
C SER A 327 -16.15 -15.96 -14.77
N ALA A 328 -15.36 -15.58 -13.74
CA ALA A 328 -14.62 -14.32 -13.73
C ALA A 328 -13.57 -14.23 -14.85
N ILE A 329 -12.89 -15.35 -15.17
CA ILE A 329 -11.96 -15.43 -16.30
C ILE A 329 -12.71 -15.23 -17.62
N GLY A 330 -13.81 -15.96 -17.80
CA GLY A 330 -14.62 -15.93 -19.03
C GLY A 330 -15.27 -14.57 -19.26
N ASP A 331 -15.79 -13.94 -18.20
CA ASP A 331 -16.38 -12.60 -18.25
C ASP A 331 -15.39 -11.55 -18.75
N TYR A 332 -14.21 -11.50 -18.15
CA TYR A 332 -13.14 -10.57 -18.59
C TYR A 332 -12.77 -10.78 -20.05
N LEU A 333 -12.47 -12.03 -20.43
CA LEU A 333 -12.05 -12.33 -21.81
C LEU A 333 -13.17 -12.05 -22.83
N GLY A 334 -14.41 -12.40 -22.50
CA GLY A 334 -15.56 -12.12 -23.35
C GLY A 334 -15.78 -10.64 -23.60
N ASN A 335 -15.68 -9.81 -22.56
CA ASN A 335 -15.89 -8.36 -22.62
C ASN A 335 -14.71 -7.61 -23.29
N THR A 336 -13.50 -8.18 -23.28
CA THR A 336 -12.30 -7.55 -23.89
C THR A 336 -11.96 -8.08 -25.28
N GLY A 337 -12.78 -8.97 -25.85
CA GLY A 337 -12.51 -9.62 -27.14
C GLY A 337 -11.36 -10.64 -27.09
N GLY A 338 -11.01 -11.11 -25.89
CA GLY A 338 -9.99 -12.12 -25.68
C GLY A 338 -10.42 -13.49 -26.20
N ARG A 339 -9.46 -14.39 -26.36
CA ARG A 339 -9.69 -15.78 -26.78
C ARG A 339 -9.14 -16.73 -25.73
N LEU A 340 -9.78 -17.88 -25.57
CA LEU A 340 -9.38 -18.93 -24.64
C LEU A 340 -9.72 -20.30 -25.23
N ASP A 341 -8.71 -21.16 -25.35
CA ASP A 341 -8.94 -22.59 -25.51
C ASP A 341 -9.16 -23.24 -24.14
N THR A 342 -10.42 -23.44 -23.78
CA THR A 342 -10.78 -24.05 -22.49
C THR A 342 -10.23 -25.47 -22.33
N GLY A 343 -9.97 -26.19 -23.42
CA GLY A 343 -9.35 -27.51 -23.41
C GLY A 343 -7.88 -27.48 -22.94
N ARG A 344 -7.22 -26.34 -23.05
CA ARG A 344 -5.82 -26.13 -22.65
C ARG A 344 -5.68 -25.31 -21.35
N ALA A 345 -6.76 -24.65 -20.92
CA ALA A 345 -6.77 -23.92 -19.68
C ALA A 345 -6.74 -24.85 -18.47
N LEU A 346 -6.03 -24.40 -17.43
CA LEU A 346 -5.86 -25.11 -16.17
C LEU A 346 -6.03 -24.14 -15.02
N VAL A 347 -6.85 -24.51 -14.03
CA VAL A 347 -6.99 -23.74 -12.78
C VAL A 347 -6.70 -24.65 -11.60
N ARG A 348 -5.86 -24.16 -10.67
CA ARG A 348 -5.56 -24.81 -9.40
C ARG A 348 -5.99 -23.91 -8.22
N LEU A 349 -6.43 -24.54 -7.17
CA LEU A 349 -6.67 -23.91 -5.86
C LEU A 349 -5.83 -24.66 -4.82
N GLY A 350 -4.93 -23.93 -4.15
CA GLY A 350 -4.02 -24.56 -3.20
C GLY A 350 -3.14 -25.67 -3.78
N GLY A 351 -2.80 -25.57 -5.08
CA GLY A 351 -2.01 -26.54 -5.81
C GLY A 351 -2.82 -27.71 -6.41
N GLU A 352 -4.07 -27.95 -5.98
CA GLU A 352 -4.93 -29.01 -6.54
C GLU A 352 -5.66 -28.53 -7.81
N GLU A 353 -5.66 -29.35 -8.85
CA GLU A 353 -6.40 -29.07 -10.10
C GLU A 353 -7.90 -29.10 -9.87
N ILE A 354 -8.57 -27.97 -10.14
CA ILE A 354 -10.02 -27.80 -10.01
C ILE A 354 -10.72 -27.62 -11.34
N PHE A 355 -9.97 -27.22 -12.40
CA PHE A 355 -10.45 -27.16 -13.77
C PHE A 355 -9.32 -27.55 -14.74
N ALA A 356 -9.57 -28.47 -15.65
CA ALA A 356 -8.63 -28.88 -16.68
C ALA A 356 -9.36 -29.55 -17.84
N LYS A 357 -8.83 -29.42 -19.08
CA LYS A 357 -9.38 -30.04 -20.31
C LYS A 357 -10.86 -29.71 -20.53
N GLY A 358 -11.25 -28.46 -20.29
CA GLY A 358 -12.61 -27.96 -20.45
C GLY A 358 -13.63 -28.44 -19.40
N CYS A 359 -13.20 -29.13 -18.33
CA CYS A 359 -14.08 -29.74 -17.35
C CYS A 359 -13.65 -29.45 -15.90
N PHE A 360 -14.63 -29.41 -15.00
CA PHE A 360 -14.33 -29.36 -13.57
C PHE A 360 -13.71 -30.67 -13.09
N ARG A 361 -12.76 -30.54 -12.17
CA ARG A 361 -12.00 -31.62 -11.55
C ARG A 361 -12.26 -31.67 -10.03
N LEU A 362 -13.51 -31.51 -9.63
CA LEU A 362 -13.93 -31.46 -8.25
C LEU A 362 -14.87 -32.64 -7.98
N ASP A 363 -14.59 -33.38 -6.93
CA ASP A 363 -15.46 -34.37 -6.30
C ASP A 363 -15.63 -34.06 -4.81
N ALA A 364 -16.52 -34.74 -4.13
CA ALA A 364 -16.84 -34.47 -2.73
C ALA A 364 -15.64 -34.63 -1.77
N GLU A 365 -14.66 -35.46 -2.09
CA GLU A 365 -13.48 -35.64 -1.26
C GLU A 365 -12.50 -34.47 -1.46
N LYS A 366 -12.24 -34.09 -2.69
CA LYS A 366 -11.42 -32.91 -3.03
C LYS A 366 -12.03 -31.63 -2.49
N GLU A 367 -13.35 -31.46 -2.60
CA GLU A 367 -14.08 -30.33 -2.02
C GLU A 367 -13.84 -30.21 -0.52
N ARG A 368 -13.95 -31.32 0.25
CA ARG A 368 -13.66 -31.34 1.69
C ARG A 368 -12.20 -30.96 1.99
N ARG A 369 -11.23 -31.47 1.21
CA ARG A 369 -9.81 -31.11 1.40
C ARG A 369 -9.57 -29.64 1.12
N LEU A 370 -10.13 -29.10 0.04
CA LEU A 370 -9.97 -27.68 -0.33
C LEU A 370 -10.67 -26.77 0.67
N SER A 371 -11.87 -27.12 1.18
CA SER A 371 -12.49 -26.35 2.25
C SER A 371 -11.66 -26.37 3.54
N ALA A 372 -10.99 -27.48 3.86
CA ALA A 372 -10.06 -27.55 4.98
C ALA A 372 -8.78 -26.70 4.71
N TYR A 373 -8.29 -26.70 3.47
CA TYR A 373 -7.19 -25.83 3.04
C TYR A 373 -7.53 -24.36 3.23
N LEU A 374 -8.72 -23.92 2.80
CA LEU A 374 -9.18 -22.53 2.97
C LEU A 374 -9.25 -22.18 4.46
N ARG A 375 -9.94 -22.96 5.28
CA ARG A 375 -10.00 -22.75 6.74
C ARG A 375 -8.62 -22.66 7.39
N GLY A 376 -7.65 -23.43 6.92
CA GLY A 376 -6.26 -23.36 7.40
C GLY A 376 -5.51 -22.07 7.05
N ARG A 377 -6.09 -21.21 6.21
CA ARG A 377 -5.53 -19.91 5.79
C ARG A 377 -6.37 -18.73 6.24
N ALA A 378 -7.48 -19.00 6.91
CA ALA A 378 -8.32 -17.95 7.46
C ALA A 378 -7.57 -17.19 8.57
N PHE A 379 -7.74 -15.88 8.60
CA PHE A 379 -7.44 -15.05 9.76
C PHE A 379 -8.55 -15.22 10.80
N ASP A 380 -8.20 -15.08 12.07
CA ASP A 380 -9.20 -14.89 13.11
C ASP A 380 -9.93 -13.58 12.83
N THR A 381 -11.25 -13.60 12.82
CA THR A 381 -12.09 -12.43 12.57
C THR A 381 -12.02 -11.42 13.72
N ALA A 382 -11.52 -11.80 14.91
CA ALA A 382 -11.16 -10.83 15.92
C ALA A 382 -10.00 -9.98 15.40
N ARG A 383 -10.27 -8.69 15.13
CA ARG A 383 -9.25 -7.76 14.62
C ARG A 383 -8.16 -7.55 15.67
N VAL A 384 -7.00 -8.18 15.45
CA VAL A 384 -5.86 -8.07 16.36
C VAL A 384 -4.84 -7.06 15.82
N PRO A 385 -4.13 -6.32 16.68
CA PRO A 385 -3.18 -5.28 16.27
C PRO A 385 -1.81 -5.85 15.83
N TRP A 386 -1.79 -7.07 15.27
CA TRP A 386 -0.59 -7.69 14.68
C TRP A 386 -0.99 -8.69 13.59
N PRO A 387 -0.09 -8.98 12.62
CA PRO A 387 -0.35 -9.98 11.59
C PRO A 387 -0.28 -11.40 12.18
N GLN A 388 -1.35 -12.18 12.03
CA GLN A 388 -1.47 -13.52 12.60
C GLN A 388 -0.59 -14.55 11.89
N HIS A 389 -0.48 -14.46 10.56
CA HIS A 389 0.35 -15.33 9.72
C HIS A 389 0.59 -14.73 8.33
N ASP A 390 1.44 -15.39 7.54
CA ASP A 390 1.78 -15.01 6.16
C ASP A 390 1.20 -15.98 5.11
N ARG A 391 0.19 -16.79 5.46
CA ARG A 391 -0.44 -17.76 4.55
C ARG A 391 -1.43 -17.06 3.64
N THR A 392 -1.45 -17.48 2.36
CA THR A 392 -2.39 -17.02 1.33
C THR A 392 -3.24 -18.18 0.81
N VAL A 393 -4.41 -17.86 0.29
CA VAL A 393 -5.16 -18.74 -0.59
C VAL A 393 -4.60 -18.56 -2.00
N ASP A 394 -3.98 -19.60 -2.53
CA ASP A 394 -3.33 -19.56 -3.84
C ASP A 394 -4.30 -20.05 -4.94
N ILE A 395 -4.54 -19.19 -5.94
CA ILE A 395 -5.31 -19.48 -7.15
C ILE A 395 -4.34 -19.36 -8.32
N ASP A 396 -4.00 -20.49 -8.94
CA ASP A 396 -3.09 -20.56 -10.06
C ASP A 396 -3.87 -20.83 -11.36
N ILE A 397 -3.72 -19.96 -12.35
CA ILE A 397 -4.40 -20.00 -13.64
C ILE A 397 -3.35 -20.11 -14.74
N SER A 398 -3.36 -21.21 -15.51
CA SER A 398 -2.50 -21.37 -16.68
C SER A 398 -3.37 -21.41 -17.93
N LEU A 399 -3.06 -20.54 -18.89
CA LEU A 399 -3.82 -20.41 -20.13
C LEU A 399 -3.11 -21.12 -21.29
N ASP A 400 -3.48 -20.82 -22.53
CA ASP A 400 -2.95 -21.43 -23.74
C ASP A 400 -1.95 -20.55 -24.53
N GLY A 401 -1.61 -19.36 -23.99
CA GLY A 401 -0.69 -18.41 -24.60
C GLY A 401 0.80 -18.74 -24.45
N ALA A 402 1.66 -17.78 -24.76
CA ALA A 402 3.10 -18.01 -24.88
C ALA A 402 3.84 -18.05 -23.53
N SER A 403 3.98 -16.91 -22.83
CA SER A 403 4.85 -16.86 -21.63
C SER A 403 4.52 -15.76 -20.62
N ALA A 404 3.59 -14.87 -20.94
CA ALA A 404 3.28 -13.77 -20.02
C ALA A 404 2.65 -14.28 -18.72
N GLY A 405 3.15 -13.80 -17.59
CA GLY A 405 2.67 -14.18 -16.28
C GLY A 405 2.63 -13.00 -15.31
N VAL A 406 1.65 -13.00 -14.43
CA VAL A 406 1.43 -11.96 -13.40
C VAL A 406 0.97 -12.61 -12.11
N GLU A 407 1.38 -12.03 -10.99
CA GLU A 407 0.82 -12.32 -9.66
C GLU A 407 0.14 -11.07 -9.13
N ILE A 408 -1.06 -11.24 -8.54
CA ILE A 408 -1.78 -10.20 -7.78
C ILE A 408 -2.04 -10.74 -6.37
N LEU A 409 -1.87 -9.86 -5.39
CA LEU A 409 -2.31 -10.08 -4.02
C LEU A 409 -3.66 -9.40 -3.80
N GLY A 410 -4.58 -10.07 -3.13
CA GLY A 410 -5.92 -9.56 -2.84
C GLY A 410 -6.45 -10.03 -1.50
N SER A 411 -7.69 -9.67 -1.21
CA SER A 411 -8.42 -10.11 -0.03
C SER A 411 -9.74 -10.77 -0.43
N ASP A 412 -10.32 -11.54 0.47
CA ASP A 412 -11.72 -11.94 0.37
C ASP A 412 -12.69 -10.77 0.67
N LEU A 413 -13.98 -11.03 0.70
CA LEU A 413 -15.03 -10.06 1.03
C LEU A 413 -15.89 -10.61 2.15
N SER A 414 -15.77 -10.00 3.33
CA SER A 414 -16.43 -10.42 4.57
C SER A 414 -17.60 -9.52 4.96
N TYR A 415 -18.37 -9.93 5.97
CA TYR A 415 -19.36 -9.07 6.61
C TYR A 415 -18.73 -7.89 7.35
N ASP A 416 -17.53 -8.08 7.90
CA ASP A 416 -16.83 -7.04 8.65
C ASP A 416 -16.34 -5.92 7.73
N TYR A 417 -15.91 -6.24 6.48
CA TYR A 417 -15.63 -5.23 5.46
C TYR A 417 -16.84 -4.31 5.22
N VAL A 418 -18.03 -4.89 5.04
CA VAL A 418 -19.25 -4.10 4.82
C VAL A 418 -19.57 -3.25 6.04
N ARG A 419 -19.43 -3.79 7.25
CA ARG A 419 -19.69 -3.06 8.50
C ARG A 419 -18.75 -1.88 8.66
N GLU A 420 -17.43 -2.10 8.53
CA GLU A 420 -16.42 -1.04 8.67
C GLU A 420 -16.65 0.12 7.68
N ASN A 421 -17.03 -0.19 6.44
CA ASN A 421 -17.25 0.83 5.41
C ASN A 421 -18.62 1.51 5.49
N ALA A 422 -19.66 0.81 5.94
CA ALA A 422 -20.98 1.39 6.18
C ALA A 422 -20.94 2.40 7.33
N ASP A 423 -20.13 2.15 8.35
CA ASP A 423 -20.02 2.98 9.56
C ASP A 423 -18.86 3.99 9.52
N TYR A 424 -18.16 4.12 8.39
CA TYR A 424 -16.92 4.90 8.24
C TYR A 424 -16.99 6.37 8.70
N ARG A 425 -18.19 6.98 8.65
CA ARG A 425 -18.44 8.39 9.07
C ARG A 425 -19.17 8.51 10.40
N SER A 426 -19.50 7.40 11.06
CA SER A 426 -20.26 7.41 12.31
C SER A 426 -19.38 7.74 13.53
#